data_0974c1cbf99ba379275225e4d858e21d
#
_entry.id   0974c1cbf99ba379275225e4d858e21d
#
_cell.length_a   1.000
_cell.length_b   1.000
_cell.length_c   1.000
_cell.angle_alpha   90.00
_cell.angle_beta   90.00
_cell.angle_gamma   90.00
#
_symmetry.space_group_name_H-M   'P 1'
#
loop_
_entity.id
_entity.type
_entity.pdbx_description
1 polymer ?
#
loop_
_entity_poly.entity_id
_entity_poly.type
_entity_poly.pdbx_seq_one_letter_code
_entity_poly.pdbx_strand_id
1 'polypeptide(L)'
;MINEIKIPVMTHYNWNKFERRITLSPSVDPLMVYQAWVTRAGIESWFLRQAIFTDTSGRQRADKENVQTGDTYEWLWFGYDDSTLEKGTILSANDKDSLKFTFSGGSIVTISVGKEQGEIICSLVQEMPMEEELEKRYFFIECSRGWTFYLANLKSILQGGIDLRNKNVGIHNVVNA
;
A
#
# COMPACT_ATOMS: atom_id res chain seq x y z
N MET A 1 -46.30 17.61 0.96
CA MET A 1 -45.39 17.61 -0.19
C MET A 1 -44.17 16.83 0.21
N ILE A 2 -44.02 15.61 -0.33
CA ILE A 2 -42.87 14.76 -0.06
C ILE A 2 -41.79 15.22 -1.03
N ASN A 3 -40.68 15.79 -0.52
CA ASN A 3 -39.52 16.11 -1.34
C ASN A 3 -38.97 14.80 -1.92
N GLU A 4 -39.09 14.61 -3.23
CA GLU A 4 -38.39 13.55 -3.94
C GLU A 4 -36.86 13.73 -3.70
N ILE A 5 -36.28 12.81 -2.97
CA ILE A 5 -34.83 12.67 -2.87
C ILE A 5 -34.36 12.24 -4.27
N LYS A 6 -33.88 13.19 -5.07
CA LYS A 6 -33.16 12.87 -6.31
C LYS A 6 -31.91 12.10 -5.97
N ILE A 7 -31.98 10.78 -6.05
CA ILE A 7 -30.78 9.93 -6.05
C ILE A 7 -29.98 10.34 -7.29
N PRO A 8 -28.73 10.84 -7.15
CA PRO A 8 -27.94 11.17 -8.33
C PRO A 8 -27.81 9.90 -9.18
N VAL A 9 -28.12 10.03 -10.48
CA VAL A 9 -27.85 8.97 -11.46
C VAL A 9 -26.41 8.53 -11.26
N MET A 10 -26.22 7.25 -10.93
CA MET A 10 -24.87 6.68 -10.76
C MET A 10 -24.13 6.87 -12.07
N THR A 11 -23.29 7.91 -12.13
CA THR A 11 -22.26 8.01 -13.15
C THR A 11 -21.45 6.72 -13.07
N HIS A 12 -21.14 6.10 -14.20
CA HIS A 12 -20.36 4.87 -14.25
C HIS A 12 -19.13 5.00 -13.34
N TYR A 13 -19.11 4.20 -12.27
CA TYR A 13 -18.01 4.22 -11.33
C TYR A 13 -16.73 3.75 -12.05
N ASN A 14 -15.65 4.50 -11.90
CA ASN A 14 -14.38 4.16 -12.55
C ASN A 14 -13.64 3.09 -11.73
N TRP A 15 -13.79 1.84 -12.13
CA TRP A 15 -13.10 0.70 -11.50
C TRP A 15 -11.66 0.53 -11.97
N ASN A 16 -11.16 1.38 -12.90
CA ASN A 16 -9.82 1.23 -13.44
C ASN A 16 -8.72 1.67 -12.47
N LYS A 17 -9.04 2.54 -11.51
CA LYS A 17 -8.08 3.00 -10.49
C LYS A 17 -8.78 3.58 -9.28
N PHE A 18 -8.09 3.55 -8.16
CA PHE A 18 -8.44 4.33 -6.98
C PHE A 18 -7.22 5.06 -6.42
N GLU A 19 -7.47 6.07 -5.63
CA GLU A 19 -6.48 6.79 -4.83
C GLU A 19 -6.84 6.70 -3.35
N ARG A 20 -5.82 6.57 -2.51
CA ARG A 20 -5.89 6.73 -1.05
C ARG A 20 -4.80 7.68 -0.60
N ARG A 21 -5.18 8.64 0.22
CA ARG A 21 -4.27 9.66 0.73
C ARG A 21 -4.38 9.73 2.24
N ILE A 22 -3.23 9.86 2.90
CA ILE A 22 -3.18 10.19 4.32
C ILE A 22 -2.38 11.48 4.52
N THR A 23 -2.84 12.27 5.48
CA THR A 23 -2.08 13.42 5.99
C THR A 23 -1.24 12.97 7.18
N LEU A 24 -0.03 13.47 7.27
CA LEU A 24 0.88 13.28 8.39
C LEU A 24 1.28 14.64 8.95
N SER A 25 1.56 14.69 10.26
CA SER A 25 2.03 15.91 10.93
C SER A 25 3.22 16.52 10.19
N PRO A 26 3.30 17.85 10.11
CA PRO A 26 4.47 18.55 9.56
C PRO A 26 5.81 18.21 10.24
N SER A 27 5.75 17.65 11.46
CA SER A 27 6.94 17.19 12.20
C SER A 27 7.49 15.84 11.70
N VAL A 28 6.73 15.09 10.88
CA VAL A 28 7.19 13.85 10.28
C VAL A 28 8.13 14.18 9.11
N ASP A 29 9.31 13.57 9.09
CA ASP A 29 10.23 13.71 7.96
C ASP A 29 9.67 13.00 6.72
N PRO A 30 9.48 13.68 5.57
CA PRO A 30 9.06 13.03 4.33
C PRO A 30 9.94 11.85 3.91
N LEU A 31 11.24 11.92 4.21
CA LEU A 31 12.15 10.82 3.92
C LEU A 31 11.83 9.57 4.75
N MET A 32 11.43 9.73 6.01
CA MET A 32 10.97 8.59 6.82
C MET A 32 9.71 7.94 6.24
N VAL A 33 8.79 8.76 5.70
CA VAL A 33 7.59 8.22 5.02
C VAL A 33 8.00 7.40 3.80
N TYR A 34 8.92 7.90 2.98
CA TYR A 34 9.43 7.17 1.82
C TYR A 34 10.16 5.89 2.23
N GLN A 35 11.05 5.96 3.22
CA GLN A 35 11.79 4.78 3.73
C GLN A 35 10.89 3.69 4.30
N ALA A 36 9.73 4.05 4.83
CA ALA A 36 8.72 3.08 5.28
C ALA A 36 8.20 2.19 4.13
N TRP A 37 8.33 2.59 2.89
CA TRP A 37 7.91 1.84 1.70
C TRP A 37 9.05 1.10 1.02
N VAL A 38 10.26 1.67 1.02
CA VAL A 38 11.35 1.24 0.14
C VAL A 38 12.44 0.44 0.83
N THR A 39 12.31 0.18 2.13
CA THR A 39 13.23 -0.68 2.88
C THR A 39 12.50 -1.86 3.49
N ARG A 40 13.19 -2.99 3.66
CA ARG A 40 12.65 -4.15 4.36
C ARG A 40 12.17 -3.79 5.76
N ALA A 41 13.04 -3.20 6.58
CA ALA A 41 12.69 -2.80 7.94
C ALA A 41 11.52 -1.79 7.96
N GLY A 42 11.47 -0.88 6.99
CA GLY A 42 10.38 0.08 6.84
C GLY A 42 9.05 -0.60 6.59
N ILE A 43 8.94 -1.39 5.54
CA ILE A 43 7.67 -1.99 5.11
C ILE A 43 7.16 -3.06 6.10
N GLU A 44 8.05 -3.78 6.78
CA GLU A 44 7.70 -4.72 7.84
C GLU A 44 7.19 -4.01 9.12
N SER A 45 7.57 -2.77 9.33
CA SER A 45 7.15 -2.02 10.52
C SER A 45 5.66 -1.74 10.58
N TRP A 46 4.96 -1.65 9.43
CA TRP A 46 3.56 -1.24 9.38
C TRP A 46 2.68 -2.08 8.44
N PHE A 47 3.23 -2.75 7.42
CA PHE A 47 2.45 -3.41 6.37
C PHE A 47 2.59 -4.92 6.42
N LEU A 48 3.80 -5.45 6.39
CA LEU A 48 4.08 -6.86 6.18
C LEU A 48 4.54 -7.58 7.44
N ARG A 49 4.33 -8.88 7.48
CA ARG A 49 4.98 -9.78 8.43
C ARG A 49 6.43 -10.04 8.02
N GLN A 50 6.66 -10.18 6.72
CA GLN A 50 7.98 -10.45 6.13
C GLN A 50 8.04 -9.87 4.72
N ALA A 51 9.17 -9.26 4.38
CA ALA A 51 9.51 -8.81 3.04
C ALA A 51 10.90 -9.32 2.66
N ILE A 52 11.03 -9.78 1.42
CA ILE A 52 12.33 -10.09 0.81
C ILE A 52 12.40 -9.24 -0.46
N PHE A 53 13.44 -8.45 -0.60
CA PHE A 53 13.75 -7.73 -1.83
C PHE A 53 15.02 -8.30 -2.41
N THR A 54 15.00 -8.58 -3.71
CA THR A 54 16.13 -9.18 -4.45
C THR A 54 16.49 -8.28 -5.62
N ASP A 55 17.75 -7.89 -5.70
CA ASP A 55 18.24 -7.05 -6.79
C ASP A 55 18.41 -7.84 -8.10
N THR A 56 18.70 -7.13 -9.19
CA THR A 56 18.85 -7.71 -10.52
C THR A 56 20.02 -8.70 -10.65
N SER A 57 20.92 -8.75 -9.67
CA SER A 57 22.01 -9.75 -9.58
C SER A 57 21.63 -11.01 -8.80
N GLY A 58 20.44 -11.03 -8.19
CA GLY A 58 19.98 -12.13 -7.33
C GLY A 58 20.38 -11.99 -5.86
N ARG A 59 20.99 -10.86 -5.44
CA ARG A 59 21.37 -10.59 -4.06
C ARG A 59 20.16 -10.04 -3.28
N GLN A 60 19.93 -10.54 -2.10
CA GLN A 60 18.95 -9.94 -1.18
C GLN A 60 19.45 -8.60 -0.63
N ARG A 61 18.56 -7.60 -0.62
CA ARG A 61 18.84 -6.31 -0.02
C ARG A 61 18.86 -6.38 1.50
N ALA A 62 19.74 -5.59 2.11
CA ALA A 62 19.82 -5.47 3.56
C ALA A 62 18.59 -4.71 4.12
N ASP A 63 18.36 -4.83 5.43
CA ASP A 63 17.15 -4.33 6.11
C ASP A 63 16.86 -2.84 5.88
N LYS A 64 17.91 -2.02 5.77
CA LYS A 64 17.82 -0.56 5.59
C LYS A 64 18.25 -0.09 4.20
N GLU A 65 18.52 -1.02 3.30
CA GLU A 65 18.86 -0.70 1.91
C GLU A 65 17.60 -0.42 1.11
N ASN A 66 17.58 0.70 0.40
CA ASN A 66 16.45 1.05 -0.46
C ASN A 66 16.33 0.09 -1.64
N VAL A 67 15.10 -0.27 -1.97
CA VAL A 67 14.80 -0.97 -3.23
C VAL A 67 15.12 -0.06 -4.41
N GLN A 68 15.46 -0.70 -5.55
CA GLN A 68 15.78 -0.01 -6.78
C GLN A 68 14.90 -0.50 -7.93
N THR A 69 14.83 0.28 -8.99
CA THR A 69 14.15 -0.13 -10.22
C THR A 69 14.70 -1.46 -10.74
N GLY A 70 13.81 -2.41 -11.00
CA GLY A 70 14.14 -3.76 -11.46
C GLY A 70 14.27 -4.79 -10.34
N ASP A 71 14.28 -4.41 -9.07
CA ASP A 71 14.23 -5.36 -7.96
C ASP A 71 12.94 -6.16 -7.99
N THR A 72 13.01 -7.39 -7.51
CA THR A 72 11.84 -8.22 -7.24
C THR A 72 11.55 -8.27 -5.76
N TYR A 73 10.31 -8.62 -5.42
CA TYR A 73 9.93 -8.77 -4.02
C TYR A 73 9.09 -10.02 -3.79
N GLU A 74 9.15 -10.53 -2.53
CA GLU A 74 8.28 -11.55 -1.96
C GLU A 74 7.76 -11.05 -0.62
N TRP A 75 6.42 -11.03 -0.45
CA TRP A 75 5.75 -10.46 0.72
C TRP A 75 4.79 -11.43 1.37
N LEU A 76 4.80 -11.45 2.71
CA LEU A 76 3.89 -12.21 3.55
C LEU A 76 3.23 -11.30 4.57
N TRP A 77 1.96 -11.54 4.88
CA TRP A 77 1.19 -10.76 5.85
C TRP A 77 0.93 -11.51 7.14
N PHE A 78 0.64 -10.76 8.20
CA PHE A 78 0.01 -11.32 9.38
C PHE A 78 -1.43 -11.73 9.07
N GLY A 79 -1.89 -12.84 9.66
CA GLY A 79 -3.26 -13.35 9.49
C GLY A 79 -3.47 -14.25 8.28
N TYR A 80 -2.44 -14.39 7.43
CA TYR A 80 -2.45 -15.32 6.29
C TYR A 80 -1.37 -16.39 6.44
N ASP A 81 -1.62 -17.52 5.84
CA ASP A 81 -0.67 -18.62 5.76
C ASP A 81 0.41 -18.31 4.68
N ASP A 82 1.54 -19.02 4.76
CA ASP A 82 2.70 -18.75 3.90
C ASP A 82 2.46 -19.10 2.42
N SER A 83 1.37 -19.81 2.10
CA SER A 83 0.96 -20.02 0.72
C SER A 83 0.38 -18.76 0.07
N THR A 84 -0.05 -17.79 0.88
CA THR A 84 -0.50 -16.46 0.43
C THR A 84 0.72 -15.56 0.24
N LEU A 85 1.57 -15.92 -0.72
CA LEU A 85 2.79 -15.20 -1.05
C LEU A 85 2.54 -14.25 -2.23
N GLU A 86 2.67 -12.95 -1.99
CA GLU A 86 2.64 -11.94 -3.06
C GLU A 86 4.04 -11.74 -3.64
N LYS A 87 4.14 -11.71 -4.96
CA LYS A 87 5.38 -11.47 -5.69
C LYS A 87 5.20 -10.36 -6.71
N GLY A 88 6.21 -9.54 -6.88
CA GLY A 88 6.18 -8.48 -7.87
C GLY A 88 7.54 -7.87 -8.14
N THR A 89 7.49 -6.76 -8.87
CA THR A 89 8.67 -6.05 -9.36
C THR A 89 8.56 -4.57 -9.03
N ILE A 90 9.66 -3.96 -8.65
CA ILE A 90 9.80 -2.51 -8.51
C ILE A 90 9.98 -1.91 -9.90
N LEU A 91 8.96 -1.21 -10.38
CA LEU A 91 8.94 -0.61 -11.72
C LEU A 91 9.72 0.70 -11.76
N SER A 92 9.70 1.47 -10.67
CA SER A 92 10.56 2.64 -10.49
C SER A 92 10.69 3.02 -9.03
N ALA A 93 11.88 3.49 -8.64
CA ALA A 93 12.17 4.09 -7.35
C ALA A 93 13.15 5.24 -7.56
N ASN A 94 12.90 6.42 -6.96
CA ASN A 94 13.71 7.62 -7.19
C ASN A 94 14.55 8.05 -5.98
N ASP A 95 14.62 7.22 -4.95
CA ASP A 95 15.34 7.44 -3.68
C ASP A 95 14.93 8.71 -2.92
N LYS A 96 13.75 9.24 -3.19
CA LYS A 96 13.29 10.51 -2.64
C LYS A 96 11.85 10.50 -2.18
N ASP A 97 10.92 10.35 -3.10
CA ASP A 97 9.49 10.60 -2.84
C ASP A 97 8.54 9.79 -3.72
N SER A 98 9.04 8.95 -4.63
CA SER A 98 8.21 8.17 -5.55
C SER A 98 8.69 6.73 -5.69
N LEU A 99 7.73 5.81 -5.57
CA LEU A 99 7.90 4.38 -5.76
C LEU A 99 6.76 3.85 -6.62
N LYS A 100 7.07 2.98 -7.58
CA LYS A 100 6.07 2.28 -8.40
C LYS A 100 6.40 0.79 -8.47
N PHE A 101 5.39 -0.07 -8.28
CA PHE A 101 5.57 -1.52 -8.29
C PHE A 101 4.33 -2.24 -8.82
N THR A 102 4.51 -3.45 -9.32
CA THR A 102 3.40 -4.35 -9.64
C THR A 102 2.81 -4.91 -8.35
N PHE A 103 1.51 -5.21 -8.33
CA PHE A 103 0.83 -5.75 -7.16
C PHE A 103 -0.32 -6.66 -7.59
N SER A 104 -0.93 -7.34 -6.64
CA SER A 104 -2.00 -8.35 -6.79
C SER A 104 -2.83 -8.26 -8.08
N GLY A 105 -2.94 -9.37 -8.79
CA GLY A 105 -3.67 -9.44 -10.07
C GLY A 105 -3.01 -8.67 -11.21
N GLY A 106 -1.72 -8.35 -11.11
CA GLY A 106 -0.98 -7.56 -12.10
C GLY A 106 -1.31 -6.05 -12.04
N SER A 107 -2.00 -5.60 -10.99
CA SER A 107 -2.24 -4.17 -10.77
C SER A 107 -0.93 -3.41 -10.55
N ILE A 108 -0.99 -2.11 -10.70
CA ILE A 108 0.18 -1.23 -10.54
C ILE A 108 -0.09 -0.25 -9.42
N VAL A 109 0.79 -0.22 -8.43
CA VAL A 109 0.73 0.72 -7.31
C VAL A 109 1.80 1.79 -7.48
N THR A 110 1.38 3.04 -7.34
CA THR A 110 2.28 4.21 -7.28
C THR A 110 2.12 4.89 -5.94
N ILE A 111 3.23 5.07 -5.24
CA ILE A 111 3.33 5.83 -3.99
C ILE A 111 3.98 7.16 -4.30
N SER A 112 3.47 8.22 -3.72
CA SER A 112 4.13 9.53 -3.73
C SER A 112 4.05 10.19 -2.35
N VAL A 113 5.14 10.87 -1.97
CA VAL A 113 5.25 11.64 -0.73
C VAL A 113 5.48 13.10 -1.07
N GLY A 114 4.67 13.99 -0.50
CA GLY A 114 4.77 15.41 -0.81
C GLY A 114 4.29 16.29 0.34
N LYS A 115 4.20 17.59 0.08
CA LYS A 115 3.61 18.57 1.00
C LYS A 115 2.42 19.26 0.37
N GLU A 116 1.36 19.45 1.14
CA GLU A 116 0.18 20.18 0.74
C GLU A 116 -0.37 20.96 1.93
N GLN A 117 -0.56 22.26 1.77
CA GLN A 117 -1.05 23.16 2.83
C GLN A 117 -0.31 23.02 4.18
N GLY A 118 0.99 22.73 4.14
CA GLY A 118 1.84 22.56 5.32
C GLY A 118 1.91 21.15 5.88
N GLU A 119 0.98 20.27 5.53
CA GLU A 119 0.98 18.86 5.93
C GLU A 119 1.82 17.99 5.00
N ILE A 120 2.36 16.88 5.52
CA ILE A 120 2.96 15.83 4.70
C ILE A 120 1.84 14.94 4.17
N ILE A 121 1.86 14.66 2.87
CA ILE A 121 0.90 13.79 2.20
C ILE A 121 1.61 12.55 1.71
N CYS A 122 1.09 11.39 2.08
CA CYS A 122 1.41 10.13 1.41
C CYS A 122 0.19 9.72 0.57
N SER A 123 0.39 9.64 -0.75
CA SER A 123 -0.64 9.20 -1.70
C SER A 123 -0.28 7.84 -2.25
N LEU A 124 -1.29 6.98 -2.36
CA LEU A 124 -1.26 5.70 -3.03
C LEU A 124 -2.29 5.69 -4.14
N VAL A 125 -1.84 5.44 -5.36
CA VAL A 125 -2.71 5.18 -6.52
C VAL A 125 -2.52 3.74 -6.95
N GLN A 126 -3.61 2.98 -7.08
CA GLN A 126 -3.57 1.64 -7.65
C GLN A 126 -4.40 1.60 -8.93
N GLU A 127 -3.76 1.15 -10.01
CA GLU A 127 -4.35 0.97 -11.34
C GLU A 127 -4.67 -0.50 -11.57
N MET A 128 -5.86 -0.77 -12.13
CA MET A 128 -6.39 -2.12 -12.41
C MET A 128 -6.30 -2.39 -13.93
N PRO A 129 -5.23 -3.02 -14.41
CA PRO A 129 -5.03 -3.24 -15.84
C PRO A 129 -5.82 -4.42 -16.41
N MET A 130 -6.42 -5.26 -15.56
CA MET A 130 -7.19 -6.42 -15.99
C MET A 130 -8.40 -5.99 -16.85
N GLU A 131 -8.73 -6.78 -17.88
CA GLU A 131 -9.81 -6.48 -18.81
C GLU A 131 -11.17 -6.97 -18.30
N GLU A 132 -11.17 -8.09 -17.57
CA GLU A 132 -12.39 -8.69 -17.05
C GLU A 132 -12.99 -7.80 -15.94
N GLU A 133 -14.23 -7.35 -16.12
CA GLU A 133 -14.87 -6.34 -15.28
C GLU A 133 -15.16 -6.84 -13.84
N LEU A 134 -15.51 -8.12 -13.66
CA LEU A 134 -15.74 -8.68 -12.33
C LEU A 134 -14.45 -8.83 -11.55
N GLU A 135 -13.38 -9.27 -12.21
CA GLU A 135 -12.05 -9.35 -11.62
C GLU A 135 -11.56 -7.95 -11.21
N LYS A 136 -11.68 -6.97 -12.10
CA LYS A 136 -11.34 -5.58 -11.83
C LYS A 136 -12.07 -5.04 -10.60
N ARG A 137 -13.38 -5.25 -10.49
CA ARG A 137 -14.19 -4.82 -9.34
C ARG A 137 -13.76 -5.52 -8.06
N TYR A 138 -13.48 -6.81 -8.13
CA TYR A 138 -13.01 -7.59 -7.00
C TYR A 138 -11.70 -7.00 -6.44
N PHE A 139 -10.69 -6.85 -7.29
CA PHE A 139 -9.40 -6.27 -6.86
C PHE A 139 -9.53 -4.82 -6.40
N PHE A 140 -10.37 -4.02 -7.07
CA PHE A 140 -10.64 -2.65 -6.62
C PHE A 140 -11.19 -2.61 -5.19
N ILE A 141 -12.20 -3.42 -4.89
CA ILE A 141 -12.84 -3.43 -3.57
C ILE A 141 -11.87 -3.96 -2.52
N GLU A 142 -11.27 -5.13 -2.73
CA GLU A 142 -10.42 -5.78 -1.74
C GLU A 142 -9.12 -4.98 -1.47
N CYS A 143 -8.43 -4.55 -2.52
CA CYS A 143 -7.22 -3.76 -2.35
C CYS A 143 -7.52 -2.39 -1.73
N SER A 144 -8.62 -1.71 -2.14
CA SER A 144 -8.94 -0.41 -1.57
C SER A 144 -9.30 -0.46 -0.08
N ARG A 145 -9.93 -1.56 0.38
CA ARG A 145 -10.18 -1.82 1.80
C ARG A 145 -8.86 -2.07 2.55
N GLY A 146 -8.05 -2.98 2.04
CA GLY A 146 -6.75 -3.32 2.63
C GLY A 146 -5.86 -2.09 2.76
N TRP A 147 -5.70 -1.32 1.68
CA TRP A 147 -4.89 -0.11 1.71
C TRP A 147 -5.42 0.94 2.69
N THR A 148 -6.73 1.07 2.85
CA THR A 148 -7.30 2.01 3.84
C THR A 148 -6.86 1.66 5.25
N PHE A 149 -6.91 0.39 5.63
CA PHE A 149 -6.45 -0.09 6.93
C PHE A 149 -4.93 0.11 7.11
N TYR A 150 -4.14 -0.35 6.14
CA TYR A 150 -2.69 -0.28 6.24
C TYR A 150 -2.15 1.15 6.21
N LEU A 151 -2.73 2.06 5.44
CA LEU A 151 -2.35 3.47 5.49
C LEU A 151 -2.71 4.12 6.83
N ALA A 152 -3.82 3.73 7.46
CA ALA A 152 -4.12 4.16 8.82
C ALA A 152 -3.07 3.64 9.82
N ASN A 153 -2.61 2.40 9.65
CA ASN A 153 -1.51 1.84 10.45
C ASN A 153 -0.18 2.58 10.21
N LEU A 154 0.17 2.87 8.95
CA LEU A 154 1.34 3.68 8.61
C LEU A 154 1.31 5.03 9.32
N LYS A 155 0.16 5.72 9.26
CA LYS A 155 -0.03 7.00 9.97
C LYS A 155 0.16 6.84 11.47
N SER A 156 -0.43 5.81 12.08
CA SER A 156 -0.26 5.52 13.51
C SER A 156 1.21 5.37 13.88
N ILE A 157 1.94 4.49 13.18
CA ILE A 157 3.36 4.21 13.45
C ILE A 157 4.22 5.47 13.29
N LEU A 158 4.08 6.20 12.18
CA LEU A 158 4.91 7.37 11.89
C LEU A 158 4.66 8.55 12.85
N GLN A 159 3.50 8.58 13.51
CA GLN A 159 3.16 9.60 14.49
C GLN A 159 3.31 9.13 15.96
N GLY A 160 4.03 8.03 16.19
CA GLY A 160 4.33 7.51 17.53
C GLY A 160 3.15 6.79 18.20
N GLY A 161 2.15 6.36 17.42
CA GLY A 161 1.05 5.54 17.89
C GLY A 161 1.41 4.04 17.91
N ILE A 162 0.39 3.20 18.04
CA ILE A 162 0.52 1.75 18.14
C ILE A 162 0.41 1.09 16.77
N ASP A 163 0.96 -0.14 16.65
CA ASP A 163 0.72 -1.02 15.51
C ASP A 163 -0.70 -1.60 15.61
N LEU A 164 -1.52 -1.30 14.60
CA LEU A 164 -2.93 -1.69 14.55
C LEU A 164 -3.13 -3.14 14.07
N ARG A 165 -2.08 -3.79 13.56
CA ARG A 165 -2.17 -5.17 13.04
C ARG A 165 -2.36 -6.18 14.16
N ASN A 166 -3.25 -7.14 13.96
CA ASN A 166 -3.31 -8.31 14.82
C ASN A 166 -2.16 -9.26 14.49
N LYS A 167 -1.26 -9.48 15.43
CA LYS A 167 -0.13 -10.41 15.31
C LYS A 167 -0.38 -11.76 15.99
N ASN A 168 -1.55 -11.93 16.60
CA ASN A 168 -1.93 -13.18 17.22
C ASN A 168 -2.53 -14.15 16.19
N VAL A 169 -1.73 -15.13 15.76
CA VAL A 169 -2.12 -16.10 14.75
C VAL A 169 -3.29 -17.03 15.17
N GLY A 170 -3.64 -17.05 16.45
CA GLY A 170 -4.81 -17.81 16.95
C GLY A 170 -6.13 -17.07 16.80
N ILE A 171 -6.15 -15.80 16.37
CA ILE A 171 -7.36 -15.01 16.18
C ILE A 171 -7.57 -14.80 14.68
N HIS A 172 -8.67 -15.33 14.18
CA HIS A 172 -9.04 -15.28 12.75
C HIS A 172 -10.20 -14.32 12.52
N ASN A 173 -10.44 -13.94 11.25
CA ASN A 173 -11.56 -13.12 10.80
C ASN A 173 -11.62 -11.73 11.47
N VAL A 174 -10.47 -11.12 11.72
CA VAL A 174 -10.34 -9.75 12.22
C VAL A 174 -9.89 -8.82 11.08
N VAL A 175 -10.26 -7.54 11.20
CA VAL A 175 -9.77 -6.50 10.28
C VAL A 175 -8.30 -6.27 10.54
N ASN A 176 -7.45 -6.73 9.66
CA ASN A 176 -6.02 -6.69 9.92
C ASN A 176 -5.16 -6.98 8.72
N ALA A 177 -5.76 -7.63 7.84
CA ALA A 177 -5.02 -8.17 6.74
C ALA A 177 -5.93 -8.36 5.57
#